data_2a6ebfbedecf734b8c07fb08d73ef0c1
#
_entry.id   2a6ebfbedecf734b8c07fb08d73ef0c1
#
_cell.length_a   1.000
_cell.length_b   1.000
_cell.length_c   1.000
_cell.angle_alpha   90.00
_cell.angle_beta   90.00
_cell.angle_gamma   90.00
#
_symmetry.space_group_name_H-M   'P 1'
#
loop_
_entity.id
_entity.type
_entity.pdbx_description
1 polymer ?
#
loop_
_entity_poly.entity_id
_entity_poly.type
_entity_poly.pdbx_seq_one_letter_code
_entity_poly.pdbx_strand_id
1 'polypeptide(L)'
;MFESSLMAGFMIGFAALLSCCIENQILAALFFSIGLLYIRISKLYLYTGQIQNIKNHSTSFGKLCGGLLGNICGVTLVFSLFFFLNFPATADKYFTIIPAKWSHPWYHYIASGVCCGALMTIATKKESPLWLSILCVMAFILAGFNHCVADWFYVFGATEPIKYFYWFLIVIGNFIGGLIIATN
;
A
#
# COMPACT_ATOMS: atom_id res chain seq x y z
N MET A 1 -6.83 18.01 2.54
CA MET A 1 -6.87 16.55 2.79
C MET A 1 -6.80 15.76 1.48
N PHE A 2 -7.67 15.99 0.52
CA PHE A 2 -7.70 15.22 -0.74
C PHE A 2 -6.37 15.30 -1.51
N GLU A 3 -5.81 16.48 -1.73
CA GLU A 3 -4.50 16.66 -2.39
C GLU A 3 -3.38 15.88 -1.69
N SER A 4 -3.32 15.95 -0.37
CA SER A 4 -2.34 15.23 0.44
C SER A 4 -2.50 13.71 0.32
N SER A 5 -3.74 13.20 0.28
CA SER A 5 -3.99 11.78 0.09
C SER A 5 -3.75 11.32 -1.35
N LEU A 6 -4.07 12.16 -2.35
CA LEU A 6 -3.76 11.89 -3.74
C LEU A 6 -2.24 11.77 -3.95
N MET A 7 -1.46 12.71 -3.40
CA MET A 7 -0.01 12.67 -3.47
C MET A 7 0.57 11.45 -2.73
N ALA A 8 0.00 11.06 -1.57
CA ALA A 8 0.42 9.84 -0.87
C ALA A 8 0.17 8.60 -1.72
N GLY A 9 -0.99 8.50 -2.35
CA GLY A 9 -1.30 7.41 -3.28
C GLY A 9 -0.36 7.39 -4.49
N PHE A 10 -0.08 8.57 -5.07
CA PHE A 10 0.89 8.70 -6.17
C PHE A 10 2.26 8.15 -5.76
N MET A 11 2.76 8.50 -4.58
CA MET A 11 4.06 8.02 -4.08
C MET A 11 4.08 6.51 -3.83
N ILE A 12 2.98 5.91 -3.34
CA ILE A 12 2.89 4.44 -3.20
C ILE A 12 2.80 3.77 -4.57
N GLY A 13 2.01 4.30 -5.49
CA GLY A 13 1.93 3.79 -6.87
C GLY A 13 3.28 3.87 -7.59
N PHE A 14 4.00 4.99 -7.44
CA PHE A 14 5.35 5.16 -7.98
C PHE A 14 6.33 4.15 -7.37
N ALA A 15 6.26 3.90 -6.06
CA ALA A 15 7.08 2.89 -5.40
C ALA A 15 6.74 1.48 -5.89
N ALA A 16 5.47 1.16 -6.15
CA ALA A 16 5.06 -0.11 -6.74
C ALA A 16 5.59 -0.26 -8.17
N LEU A 17 5.49 0.76 -9.00
CA LEU A 17 6.07 0.79 -10.34
C LEU A 17 7.59 0.60 -10.29
N LEU A 18 8.28 1.34 -9.42
CA LEU A 18 9.73 1.24 -9.26
C LEU A 18 10.16 -0.19 -8.85
N SER A 19 9.40 -0.84 -7.97
CA SER A 19 9.67 -2.23 -7.57
C SER A 19 9.49 -3.23 -8.72
N CYS A 20 8.62 -2.93 -9.69
CA CYS A 20 8.50 -3.73 -10.91
C CYS A 20 9.68 -3.53 -11.88
N CYS A 21 10.42 -2.43 -11.78
CA CYS A 21 11.63 -2.20 -12.60
C CYS A 21 12.87 -2.92 -12.08
N ILE A 22 12.83 -3.50 -10.86
CA ILE A 22 14.00 -4.05 -10.18
C ILE A 22 13.79 -5.56 -10.00
N GLU A 23 14.68 -6.38 -10.59
CA GLU A 23 14.57 -7.85 -10.51
C GLU A 23 14.85 -8.40 -9.11
N ASN A 24 15.91 -7.90 -8.46
CA ASN A 24 16.29 -8.36 -7.13
C ASN A 24 15.22 -7.95 -6.11
N GLN A 25 14.58 -8.93 -5.47
CA GLN A 25 13.46 -8.70 -4.54
C GLN A 25 13.84 -7.85 -3.32
N ILE A 26 15.06 -8.01 -2.80
CA ILE A 26 15.53 -7.24 -1.64
C ILE A 26 15.71 -5.78 -2.03
N LEU A 27 16.32 -5.52 -3.18
CA LEU A 27 16.47 -4.17 -3.70
C LEU A 27 15.11 -3.57 -4.07
N ALA A 28 14.21 -4.33 -4.69
CA ALA A 28 12.86 -3.88 -4.99
C ALA A 28 12.10 -3.45 -3.71
N ALA A 29 12.19 -4.24 -2.64
CA ALA A 29 11.59 -3.92 -1.35
C ALA A 29 12.23 -2.67 -0.71
N LEU A 30 13.56 -2.53 -0.80
CA LEU A 30 14.27 -1.35 -0.32
C LEU A 30 13.84 -0.08 -1.07
N PHE A 31 13.81 -0.12 -2.40
CA PHE A 31 13.42 1.04 -3.21
C PHE A 31 11.92 1.37 -3.08
N PHE A 32 11.07 0.37 -2.84
CA PHE A 32 9.67 0.64 -2.51
C PHE A 32 9.53 1.52 -1.26
N SER A 33 10.42 1.40 -0.29
CA SER A 33 10.36 2.19 0.95
C SER A 33 10.50 3.70 0.74
N ILE A 34 11.06 4.14 -0.41
CA ILE A 34 11.16 5.57 -0.78
C ILE A 34 9.77 6.23 -0.78
N GLY A 35 8.75 5.52 -1.27
CA GLY A 35 7.38 6.04 -1.27
C GLY A 35 6.88 6.37 0.14
N LEU A 36 7.04 5.44 1.08
CA LEU A 36 6.63 5.66 2.47
C LEU A 36 7.50 6.70 3.18
N LEU A 37 8.80 6.73 2.93
CA LEU A 37 9.70 7.74 3.51
C LEU A 37 9.28 9.14 3.10
N TYR A 38 9.01 9.35 1.81
CA TYR A 38 8.53 10.65 1.32
C TYR A 38 7.20 11.05 1.97
N ILE A 39 6.25 10.11 2.08
CA ILE A 39 4.96 10.32 2.75
C ILE A 39 5.15 10.76 4.19
N ARG A 40 6.06 10.13 4.94
CA ARG A 40 6.34 10.47 6.33
C ARG A 40 7.00 11.83 6.48
N ILE A 41 8.03 12.11 5.68
CA ILE A 41 8.78 13.39 5.72
C ILE A 41 7.85 14.54 5.35
N SER A 42 7.04 14.38 4.30
CA SER A 42 6.10 15.39 3.80
C SER A 42 4.76 15.39 4.56
N LYS A 43 4.58 14.52 5.56
CA LYS A 43 3.36 14.39 6.38
C LYS A 43 2.08 14.22 5.54
N LEU A 44 2.18 13.43 4.46
CA LEU A 44 1.06 13.17 3.57
C LEU A 44 0.04 12.21 4.21
N TYR A 45 -1.22 12.31 3.76
CA TYR A 45 -2.32 11.52 4.30
C TYR A 45 -2.40 10.15 3.63
N LEU A 46 -1.77 9.13 4.25
CA LEU A 46 -1.87 7.74 3.82
C LEU A 46 -2.89 6.99 4.68
N TYR A 47 -3.87 6.33 4.07
CA TYR A 47 -4.94 5.58 4.74
C TYR A 47 -4.40 4.69 5.86
N THR A 48 -3.48 3.77 5.56
CA THR A 48 -2.95 2.80 6.52
C THR A 48 -2.18 3.47 7.66
N GLY A 49 -1.53 4.60 7.42
CA GLY A 49 -0.85 5.38 8.45
C GLY A 49 -1.79 6.16 9.36
N GLN A 50 -3.02 6.44 8.91
CA GLN A 50 -4.01 7.21 9.67
C GLN A 50 -4.95 6.36 10.53
N ILE A 51 -4.95 5.04 10.35
CA ILE A 51 -5.83 4.13 11.10
C ILE A 51 -5.63 4.27 12.61
N GLN A 52 -4.38 4.38 13.07
CA GLN A 52 -4.06 4.58 14.48
C GLN A 52 -4.73 5.82 15.10
N ASN A 53 -4.98 6.83 14.29
CA ASN A 53 -5.57 8.10 14.72
C ASN A 53 -7.09 8.02 14.96
N ILE A 54 -7.73 6.89 14.64
CA ILE A 54 -9.15 6.63 15.00
C ILE A 54 -9.30 6.49 16.51
N LYS A 55 -8.38 5.78 17.18
CA LYS A 55 -8.48 5.53 18.63
C LYS A 55 -8.39 6.80 19.46
N ASN A 56 -7.52 7.71 19.08
CA ASN A 56 -7.35 9.00 19.78
C ASN A 56 -8.28 10.12 19.26
N HIS A 57 -9.26 9.76 18.41
CA HIS A 57 -10.24 10.69 17.81
C HIS A 57 -9.64 11.84 16.99
N SER A 58 -8.36 11.78 16.60
CA SER A 58 -7.74 12.82 15.76
C SER A 58 -8.09 12.67 14.27
N THR A 59 -8.66 11.52 13.87
CA THR A 59 -9.31 11.33 12.57
C THR A 59 -10.66 10.66 12.72
N SER A 60 -11.59 10.90 11.79
CA SER A 60 -12.89 10.24 11.75
C SER A 60 -12.90 9.15 10.67
N PHE A 61 -13.81 8.20 10.78
CA PHE A 61 -13.98 7.15 9.76
C PHE A 61 -14.27 7.73 8.36
N GLY A 62 -15.09 8.79 8.26
CA GLY A 62 -15.35 9.46 6.99
C GLY A 62 -14.10 10.11 6.38
N LYS A 63 -13.24 10.73 7.22
CA LYS A 63 -11.95 11.24 6.76
C LYS A 63 -11.03 10.12 6.30
N LEU A 64 -11.03 8.98 6.98
CA LEU A 64 -10.23 7.83 6.62
C LEU A 64 -10.66 7.26 5.26
N CYS A 65 -11.98 7.10 5.02
CA CYS A 65 -12.51 6.67 3.72
C CYS A 65 -12.18 7.66 2.60
N GLY A 66 -12.34 8.97 2.85
CA GLY A 66 -11.96 10.01 1.89
C GLY A 66 -10.46 10.01 1.58
N GLY A 67 -9.63 9.71 2.59
CA GLY A 67 -8.19 9.53 2.41
C GLY A 67 -7.85 8.31 1.54
N LEU A 68 -8.54 7.18 1.76
CA LEU A 68 -8.38 5.98 0.91
C LEU A 68 -8.74 6.29 -0.54
N LEU A 69 -9.85 6.99 -0.80
CA LEU A 69 -10.23 7.39 -2.16
C LEU A 69 -9.16 8.26 -2.82
N GLY A 70 -8.60 9.24 -2.11
CA GLY A 70 -7.49 10.03 -2.63
C GLY A 70 -6.25 9.20 -2.93
N ASN A 71 -5.90 8.23 -2.04
CA ASN A 71 -4.78 7.32 -2.29
C ASN A 71 -5.03 6.46 -3.54
N ILE A 72 -6.23 5.91 -3.72
CA ILE A 72 -6.63 5.14 -4.91
C ILE A 72 -6.48 5.99 -6.17
N CYS A 73 -6.97 7.23 -6.17
CA CYS A 73 -6.81 8.14 -7.31
C CYS A 73 -5.33 8.36 -7.65
N GLY A 74 -4.47 8.57 -6.64
CA GLY A 74 -3.04 8.75 -6.84
C GLY A 74 -2.35 7.53 -7.46
N VAL A 75 -2.65 6.33 -6.97
CA VAL A 75 -2.13 5.08 -7.56
C VAL A 75 -2.62 4.90 -9.00
N THR A 76 -3.91 5.20 -9.26
CA THR A 76 -4.49 5.11 -10.61
C THR A 76 -3.78 6.02 -11.60
N LEU A 77 -3.40 7.24 -11.19
CA LEU A 77 -2.62 8.15 -12.03
C LEU A 77 -1.26 7.53 -12.41
N VAL A 78 -0.54 6.92 -11.45
CA VAL A 78 0.74 6.27 -11.75
C VAL A 78 0.55 5.08 -12.66
N PHE A 79 -0.49 4.26 -12.44
CA PHE A 79 -0.79 3.15 -13.33
C PHE A 79 -1.08 3.63 -14.77
N SER A 80 -1.85 4.71 -14.92
CA SER A 80 -2.12 5.32 -16.23
C SER A 80 -0.82 5.78 -16.91
N LEU A 81 0.08 6.45 -16.17
CA LEU A 81 1.39 6.83 -16.69
C LEU A 81 2.22 5.61 -17.12
N PHE A 82 2.24 4.54 -16.31
CA PHE A 82 2.92 3.29 -16.64
C PHE A 82 2.40 2.70 -17.95
N PHE A 83 1.08 2.66 -18.12
CA PHE A 83 0.45 2.14 -19.33
C PHE A 83 0.81 2.98 -20.56
N PHE A 84 0.78 4.31 -20.47
CA PHE A 84 1.12 5.22 -21.57
C PHE A 84 2.62 5.19 -21.92
N LEU A 85 3.49 5.02 -20.95
CA LEU A 85 4.95 5.02 -21.18
C LEU A 85 5.47 3.70 -21.78
N ASN A 86 4.66 2.64 -21.73
CA ASN A 86 4.93 1.35 -22.34
C ASN A 86 6.35 0.82 -22.10
N PHE A 87 6.74 0.60 -20.83
CA PHE A 87 8.01 0.00 -20.46
C PHE A 87 7.97 -1.52 -20.57
N PRO A 88 8.52 -2.18 -21.64
CA PRO A 88 8.31 -3.61 -21.88
C PRO A 88 8.80 -4.50 -20.73
N ALA A 89 10.04 -4.31 -20.26
CA ALA A 89 10.61 -5.13 -19.19
C ALA A 89 9.83 -5.01 -17.87
N THR A 90 9.32 -3.82 -17.57
CA THR A 90 8.48 -3.57 -16.39
C THR A 90 7.10 -4.21 -16.54
N ALA A 91 6.55 -4.19 -17.76
CA ALA A 91 5.27 -4.82 -18.06
C ALA A 91 5.36 -6.35 -17.90
N ASP A 92 6.40 -6.98 -18.38
CA ASP A 92 6.62 -8.43 -18.24
C ASP A 92 6.64 -8.85 -16.77
N LYS A 93 7.40 -8.16 -15.94
CA LYS A 93 7.41 -8.44 -14.49
C LYS A 93 6.06 -8.16 -13.83
N TYR A 94 5.40 -7.06 -14.17
CA TYR A 94 4.09 -6.71 -13.67
C TYR A 94 3.08 -7.83 -13.94
N PHE A 95 2.97 -8.30 -15.19
CA PHE A 95 2.03 -9.36 -15.56
C PHE A 95 2.41 -10.74 -14.99
N THR A 96 3.69 -10.99 -14.68
CA THR A 96 4.12 -12.19 -13.97
C THR A 96 3.67 -12.22 -12.51
N ILE A 97 3.64 -11.07 -11.83
CA ILE A 97 3.24 -10.97 -10.42
C ILE A 97 1.73 -11.20 -10.23
N ILE A 98 0.90 -10.72 -11.15
CA ILE A 98 -0.56 -10.65 -10.99
C ILE A 98 -1.24 -12.00 -10.73
N PRO A 99 -0.97 -13.09 -11.49
CA PRO A 99 -1.62 -14.37 -11.25
C PRO A 99 -1.33 -14.92 -9.84
N ALA A 100 -0.07 -14.84 -9.40
CA ALA A 100 0.30 -15.27 -8.06
C ALA A 100 -0.37 -14.43 -6.97
N LYS A 101 -0.46 -13.12 -7.17
CA LYS A 101 -1.05 -12.19 -6.19
C LYS A 101 -2.54 -12.43 -5.94
N TRP A 102 -3.30 -12.86 -6.94
CA TRP A 102 -4.76 -13.01 -6.83
C TRP A 102 -5.24 -14.47 -6.80
N SER A 103 -4.33 -15.45 -6.59
CA SER A 103 -4.63 -16.89 -6.57
C SER A 103 -4.92 -17.49 -5.20
N HIS A 104 -4.87 -16.71 -4.14
CA HIS A 104 -5.04 -17.20 -2.77
C HIS A 104 -6.52 -17.28 -2.36
N PRO A 105 -6.86 -18.12 -1.35
CA PRO A 105 -8.21 -18.14 -0.81
C PRO A 105 -8.54 -16.83 -0.06
N TRP A 106 -9.82 -16.49 0.02
CA TRP A 106 -10.30 -15.20 0.56
C TRP A 106 -9.76 -14.83 1.94
N TYR A 107 -9.60 -15.80 2.85
CA TYR A 107 -9.10 -15.57 4.21
C TYR A 107 -7.63 -15.13 4.23
N HIS A 108 -6.85 -15.53 3.22
CA HIS A 108 -5.46 -15.10 3.07
C HIS A 108 -5.36 -13.57 2.95
N TYR A 109 -6.25 -12.94 2.20
CA TYR A 109 -6.21 -11.48 2.00
C TYR A 109 -6.52 -10.70 3.27
N ILE A 110 -7.42 -11.23 4.12
CA ILE A 110 -7.66 -10.64 5.45
C ILE A 110 -6.44 -10.82 6.33
N ALA A 111 -5.93 -12.05 6.47
CA ALA A 111 -4.83 -12.36 7.38
C ALA A 111 -3.54 -11.60 6.99
N SER A 112 -3.15 -11.64 5.71
CA SER A 112 -1.98 -10.89 5.21
C SER A 112 -2.18 -9.38 5.32
N GLY A 113 -3.41 -8.91 5.12
CA GLY A 113 -3.80 -7.52 5.35
C GLY A 113 -3.63 -7.11 6.81
N VAL A 114 -4.02 -7.94 7.79
CA VAL A 114 -3.82 -7.67 9.22
C VAL A 114 -2.34 -7.52 9.54
N CYS A 115 -1.50 -8.43 9.07
CA CYS A 115 -0.05 -8.33 9.27
C CYS A 115 0.53 -7.05 8.67
N CYS A 116 0.13 -6.70 7.44
CA CYS A 116 0.59 -5.47 6.79
C CYS A 116 0.11 -4.22 7.53
N GLY A 117 -1.17 -4.17 7.94
CA GLY A 117 -1.73 -3.04 8.68
C GLY A 117 -1.01 -2.79 10.01
N ALA A 118 -0.63 -3.86 10.71
CA ALA A 118 0.19 -3.80 11.92
C ALA A 118 1.57 -3.17 11.63
N LEU A 119 2.29 -3.67 10.62
CA LEU A 119 3.60 -3.15 10.22
C LEU A 119 3.51 -1.67 9.78
N MET A 120 2.47 -1.32 9.02
CA MET A 120 2.26 0.06 8.57
C MET A 120 1.98 1.01 9.72
N THR A 121 1.26 0.57 10.75
CA THR A 121 1.05 1.37 11.95
C THR A 121 2.37 1.61 12.68
N ILE A 122 3.21 0.58 12.86
CA ILE A 122 4.55 0.74 13.44
C ILE A 122 5.39 1.70 12.59
N ALA A 123 5.38 1.51 11.27
CA ALA A 123 6.17 2.32 10.34
C ALA A 123 5.80 3.79 10.34
N THR A 124 4.53 4.13 10.60
CA THR A 124 3.99 5.50 10.46
C THR A 124 3.77 6.22 11.79
N LYS A 125 4.04 5.59 12.94
CA LYS A 125 4.03 6.28 14.23
C LYS A 125 4.98 7.48 14.18
N LYS A 126 4.56 8.60 14.77
CA LYS A 126 5.33 9.84 14.77
C LYS A 126 6.71 9.66 15.42
N GLU A 127 6.77 8.84 16.46
CA GLU A 127 7.96 8.55 17.25
C GLU A 127 8.88 7.51 16.59
N SER A 128 8.38 6.76 15.60
CA SER A 128 9.17 5.73 14.92
C SER A 128 10.30 6.36 14.10
N PRO A 129 11.55 5.92 14.27
CA PRO A 129 12.64 6.41 13.44
C PRO A 129 12.44 5.98 11.96
N LEU A 130 12.98 6.76 11.02
CA LEU A 130 12.80 6.51 9.60
C LEU A 130 13.34 5.15 9.13
N TRP A 131 14.44 4.67 9.73
CA TRP A 131 14.98 3.35 9.40
C TRP A 131 14.01 2.21 9.74
N LEU A 132 13.19 2.35 10.81
CA LEU A 132 12.17 1.36 11.15
C LEU A 132 11.06 1.31 10.09
N SER A 133 10.74 2.44 9.47
CA SER A 133 9.80 2.45 8.33
C SER A 133 10.32 1.66 7.15
N ILE A 134 11.63 1.79 6.84
CA ILE A 134 12.28 1.01 5.78
C ILE A 134 12.14 -0.48 6.09
N LEU A 135 12.50 -0.91 7.31
CA LEU A 135 12.43 -2.31 7.70
C LEU A 135 11.00 -2.85 7.65
N CYS A 136 10.01 -2.10 8.13
CA CYS A 136 8.60 -2.52 8.08
C CYS A 136 8.10 -2.68 6.63
N VAL A 137 8.50 -1.76 5.74
CA VAL A 137 8.17 -1.86 4.31
C VAL A 137 8.82 -3.09 3.68
N MET A 138 10.11 -3.26 3.90
CA MET A 138 10.82 -4.44 3.40
C MET A 138 10.19 -5.73 3.93
N ALA A 139 9.85 -5.77 5.22
CA ALA A 139 9.25 -6.94 5.84
C ALA A 139 7.91 -7.31 5.18
N PHE A 140 6.97 -6.35 4.97
CA PHE A 140 5.69 -6.71 4.37
C PHE A 140 5.83 -7.10 2.89
N ILE A 141 6.75 -6.49 2.14
CA ILE A 141 6.98 -6.84 0.73
C ILE A 141 7.60 -8.24 0.60
N LEU A 142 8.66 -8.50 1.36
CA LEU A 142 9.36 -9.80 1.30
C LEU A 142 8.53 -10.96 1.84
N ALA A 143 7.66 -10.69 2.84
CA ALA A 143 6.71 -11.68 3.35
C ALA A 143 5.47 -11.87 2.45
N GLY A 144 5.28 -11.03 1.43
CA GLY A 144 4.10 -11.07 0.56
C GLY A 144 2.81 -10.58 1.22
N PHE A 145 2.88 -9.78 2.29
CA PHE A 145 1.70 -9.23 2.95
C PHE A 145 1.03 -8.15 2.08
N ASN A 146 -0.30 -8.10 2.16
CA ASN A 146 -1.11 -7.26 1.29
C ASN A 146 -1.34 -5.86 1.87
N HIS A 147 -0.93 -4.83 1.12
CA HIS A 147 -1.14 -3.42 1.42
C HIS A 147 -2.17 -2.81 0.49
N CYS A 148 -3.35 -2.45 0.99
CA CYS A 148 -4.50 -2.07 0.17
C CYS A 148 -4.22 -0.93 -0.84
N VAL A 149 -3.41 0.07 -0.47
CA VAL A 149 -3.07 1.17 -1.39
C VAL A 149 -2.09 0.70 -2.47
N ALA A 150 -1.04 -0.08 -2.10
CA ALA A 150 -0.09 -0.62 -3.06
C ALA A 150 -0.74 -1.65 -3.99
N ASP A 151 -1.59 -2.52 -3.43
CA ASP A 151 -2.25 -3.59 -4.18
C ASP A 151 -3.25 -3.06 -5.20
N TRP A 152 -3.75 -1.84 -5.03
CA TRP A 152 -4.57 -1.18 -6.04
C TRP A 152 -3.85 -1.04 -7.38
N PHE A 153 -2.52 -0.86 -7.39
CA PHE A 153 -1.71 -0.84 -8.60
C PHE A 153 -1.85 -2.15 -9.40
N TYR A 154 -1.94 -3.29 -8.72
CA TYR A 154 -2.03 -4.62 -9.33
C TYR A 154 -3.47 -5.04 -9.67
N VAL A 155 -4.48 -4.33 -9.20
CA VAL A 155 -5.89 -4.61 -9.55
C VAL A 155 -6.14 -4.45 -11.05
N PHE A 156 -5.49 -3.49 -11.70
CA PHE A 156 -5.71 -3.22 -13.12
C PHE A 156 -5.24 -4.33 -14.06
N GLY A 157 -4.22 -5.10 -13.69
CA GLY A 157 -3.70 -6.18 -14.53
C GLY A 157 -4.45 -7.49 -14.42
N ALA A 158 -5.30 -7.67 -13.40
CA ALA A 158 -6.08 -8.87 -13.24
C ALA A 158 -7.38 -8.79 -14.06
N THR A 159 -7.76 -9.87 -14.73
CA THR A 159 -8.98 -9.94 -15.54
C THR A 159 -10.21 -10.30 -14.71
N GLU A 160 -10.04 -11.11 -13.65
CA GLU A 160 -11.13 -11.66 -12.87
C GLU A 160 -11.77 -10.61 -11.95
N PRO A 161 -13.10 -10.38 -12.00
CA PRO A 161 -13.78 -9.39 -11.15
C PRO A 161 -13.65 -9.63 -9.66
N ILE A 162 -13.41 -10.89 -9.23
CA ILE A 162 -13.25 -11.28 -7.83
C ILE A 162 -12.11 -10.51 -7.12
N LYS A 163 -11.13 -9.98 -7.86
CA LYS A 163 -10.03 -9.17 -7.34
C LYS A 163 -10.51 -7.95 -6.55
N TYR A 164 -11.61 -7.33 -6.94
CA TYR A 164 -12.17 -6.18 -6.21
C TYR A 164 -12.68 -6.58 -4.83
N PHE A 165 -13.28 -7.77 -4.72
CA PHE A 165 -13.69 -8.34 -3.44
C PHE A 165 -12.45 -8.66 -2.58
N TYR A 166 -11.44 -9.31 -3.13
CA TYR A 166 -10.19 -9.60 -2.42
C TYR A 166 -9.48 -8.32 -1.97
N TRP A 167 -9.43 -7.31 -2.83
CA TRP A 167 -8.88 -6.01 -2.45
C TRP A 167 -9.66 -5.38 -1.28
N PHE A 168 -10.97 -5.48 -1.27
CA PHE A 168 -11.79 -4.99 -0.16
C PHE A 168 -11.48 -5.74 1.15
N LEU A 169 -11.25 -7.06 1.09
CA LEU A 169 -10.81 -7.85 2.25
C LEU A 169 -9.43 -7.37 2.77
N ILE A 170 -8.53 -6.99 1.88
CA ILE A 170 -7.23 -6.39 2.26
C ILE A 170 -7.45 -5.04 2.99
N VAL A 171 -8.36 -4.20 2.52
CA VAL A 171 -8.70 -2.93 3.20
C VAL A 171 -9.16 -3.18 4.64
N ILE A 172 -10.07 -4.16 4.83
CA ILE A 172 -10.55 -4.58 6.16
C ILE A 172 -9.38 -5.12 7.01
N GLY A 173 -8.55 -6.00 6.44
CA GLY A 173 -7.38 -6.55 7.12
C GLY A 173 -6.41 -5.46 7.59
N ASN A 174 -6.05 -4.52 6.70
CA ASN A 174 -5.19 -3.39 7.06
C ASN A 174 -5.81 -2.54 8.18
N PHE A 175 -7.12 -2.31 8.15
CA PHE A 175 -7.82 -1.59 9.21
C PHE A 175 -7.74 -2.30 10.56
N ILE A 176 -8.04 -3.60 10.60
CA ILE A 176 -7.96 -4.42 11.82
C ILE A 176 -6.53 -4.42 12.37
N GLY A 177 -5.53 -4.72 11.53
CA GLY A 177 -4.11 -4.76 11.94
C GLY A 177 -3.63 -3.41 12.46
N GLY A 178 -4.03 -2.32 11.81
CA GLY A 178 -3.73 -0.97 12.26
C GLY A 178 -4.32 -0.66 13.64
N LEU A 179 -5.57 -1.06 13.90
CA LEU A 179 -6.22 -0.87 15.19
C LEU A 179 -5.61 -1.73 16.30
N ILE A 180 -5.18 -2.96 16.02
CA ILE A 180 -4.55 -3.84 17.03
C ILE A 180 -3.27 -3.18 17.58
N ILE A 181 -2.45 -2.61 16.72
CA ILE A 181 -1.16 -2.00 17.12
C ILE A 181 -1.32 -0.55 17.60
N ALA A 182 -2.41 0.12 17.25
CA ALA A 182 -2.67 1.48 17.71
C ALA A 182 -2.74 1.51 19.26
N THR A 183 -1.81 2.19 19.89
CA THR A 183 -1.86 2.50 21.33
C THR A 183 -2.58 3.81 21.54
N ASN A 184 -3.26 3.94 22.67
CA ASN A 184 -3.91 5.18 23.07
C ASN A 184 -2.88 6.25 23.37
#